data_2b931e4505d6c3746df38fbc61ed39f2
#
_entry.id   2b931e4505d6c3746df38fbc61ed39f2
#
_cell.length_a   1.000
_cell.length_b   1.000
_cell.length_c   1.000
_cell.angle_alpha   90.00
_cell.angle_beta   90.00
_cell.angle_gamma   90.00
#
_symmetry.space_group_name_H-M   'P 1'
#
loop_
_entity.id
_entity.type
_entity.pdbx_description
1 polymer ?
#
loop_
_entity_poly.entity_id
_entity_poly.type
_entity_poly.pdbx_seq_one_letter_code
_entity_poly.pdbx_strand_id
1 'polypeptide(L)'
;TFMSRLSISYNINIIGGSHPTMVGDVMQNIAYVFLRDGQIHSQTKIHPTPNERYWWNLQGGDEAKAIMTDCGPIGVMICYDAEFPELARHLVDQGAMILFVPFCTDERQGYLRVRYCSQARAVENQCYVVTSGVVGNIPNVENMDIHYAESGIFTPCDFAFARDGIAAITPSNTETVAFADLRLEDLIMARNSGTVTNLKDRRDDLYTLSFKEPSA
;
A
#
# COMPACT_ATOMS: atom_id res chain seq x y z
N THR A 1 0.59 -2.24 22.29
CA THR A 1 0.58 -3.49 21.52
C THR A 1 1.98 -4.08 21.37
N PHE A 2 2.10 -5.35 20.94
CA PHE A 2 3.40 -5.98 20.69
C PHE A 2 4.20 -5.21 19.62
N MET A 3 3.58 -4.91 18.47
CA MET A 3 4.21 -4.17 17.37
C MET A 3 4.69 -2.77 17.79
N SER A 4 3.93 -2.04 18.61
CA SER A 4 4.35 -0.73 19.12
C SER A 4 5.61 -0.83 19.99
N ARG A 5 5.72 -1.88 20.83
CA ARG A 5 6.94 -2.12 21.60
C ARG A 5 8.14 -2.45 20.72
N LEU A 6 7.95 -3.27 19.68
CA LEU A 6 9.01 -3.56 18.70
C LEU A 6 9.47 -2.30 17.98
N SER A 7 8.53 -1.49 17.48
CA SER A 7 8.83 -0.23 16.79
C SER A 7 9.75 0.68 17.63
N ILE A 8 9.41 0.89 18.89
CA ILE A 8 10.20 1.71 19.80
C ILE A 8 11.54 1.03 20.13
N SER A 9 11.52 -0.26 20.51
CA SER A 9 12.72 -0.97 20.97
C SER A 9 13.79 -1.12 19.91
N TYR A 10 13.39 -1.31 18.65
CA TYR A 10 14.31 -1.43 17.52
C TYR A 10 14.51 -0.12 16.76
N ASN A 11 13.86 0.96 17.18
CA ASN A 11 13.93 2.28 16.54
C ASN A 11 13.59 2.23 15.03
N ILE A 12 12.48 1.55 14.69
CA ILE A 12 11.99 1.38 13.30
C ILE A 12 10.51 1.73 13.21
N ASN A 13 10.08 2.24 12.06
CA ASN A 13 8.66 2.35 11.74
C ASN A 13 8.15 1.01 11.19
N ILE A 14 6.97 0.55 11.61
CA ILE A 14 6.40 -0.74 11.22
C ILE A 14 5.01 -0.52 10.62
N ILE A 15 4.83 -0.98 9.39
CA ILE A 15 3.50 -1.16 8.81
C ILE A 15 3.08 -2.60 9.14
N GLY A 16 2.18 -2.75 10.13
CA GLY A 16 1.89 -4.02 10.80
C GLY A 16 0.91 -4.94 10.04
N GLY A 17 0.67 -4.69 8.75
CA GLY A 17 -0.36 -5.41 8.00
C GLY A 17 -1.76 -4.95 8.38
N SER A 18 -2.78 -5.72 7.98
CA SER A 18 -4.17 -5.40 8.27
C SER A 18 -4.95 -6.62 8.74
N HIS A 19 -6.01 -6.40 9.50
CA HIS A 19 -6.90 -7.48 9.94
C HIS A 19 -8.33 -6.96 10.16
N PRO A 20 -9.35 -7.88 10.12
CA PRO A 20 -10.71 -7.55 10.50
C PRO A 20 -10.78 -7.06 11.95
N THR A 21 -11.46 -5.94 12.15
CA THR A 21 -11.60 -5.27 13.45
C THR A 21 -13.02 -4.75 13.61
N MET A 22 -13.63 -4.99 14.77
CA MET A 22 -14.92 -4.39 15.14
C MET A 22 -14.73 -2.93 15.53
N VAL A 23 -15.44 -2.03 14.85
CA VAL A 23 -15.50 -0.59 15.16
C VAL A 23 -16.97 -0.27 15.46
N GLY A 24 -17.33 -0.20 16.74
CA GLY A 24 -18.74 -0.22 17.14
C GLY A 24 -19.39 -1.53 16.70
N ASP A 25 -20.47 -1.43 15.94
CA ASP A 25 -21.22 -2.58 15.41
C ASP A 25 -20.78 -2.96 13.96
N VAL A 26 -19.74 -2.34 13.43
CA VAL A 26 -19.28 -2.52 12.05
C VAL A 26 -17.95 -3.27 12.01
N MET A 27 -17.86 -4.29 11.16
CA MET A 27 -16.61 -4.98 10.87
C MET A 27 -15.87 -4.25 9.75
N GLN A 28 -14.62 -3.86 10.00
CA GLN A 28 -13.75 -3.20 9.02
C GLN A 28 -12.39 -3.89 8.97
N ASN A 29 -11.72 -3.85 7.82
CA ASN A 29 -10.33 -4.31 7.70
C ASN A 29 -9.41 -3.09 7.91
N ILE A 30 -8.57 -3.13 8.96
CA ILE A 30 -7.76 -1.99 9.38
C ILE A 30 -6.28 -2.36 9.38
N ALA A 31 -5.47 -1.56 8.69
CA ALA A 31 -4.02 -1.59 8.78
C ALA A 31 -3.54 -0.61 9.87
N TYR A 32 -2.52 -1.02 10.61
CA TYR A 32 -1.91 -0.19 11.64
C TYR A 32 -0.47 0.15 11.28
N VAL A 33 -0.08 1.39 11.53
CA VAL A 33 1.27 1.92 11.36
C VAL A 33 1.79 2.33 12.73
N PHE A 34 2.90 1.72 13.13
CA PHE A 34 3.55 1.95 14.41
C PHE A 34 4.84 2.72 14.18
N LEU A 35 4.87 3.98 14.60
CA LEU A 35 6.05 4.82 14.46
C LEU A 35 7.01 4.61 15.62
N ARG A 36 8.30 4.77 15.34
CA ARG A 36 9.37 4.58 16.33
C ARG A 36 9.38 5.61 17.46
N ASP A 37 8.64 6.73 17.30
CA ASP A 37 8.39 7.72 18.34
C ASP A 37 7.23 7.34 19.28
N GLY A 38 6.57 6.20 19.02
CA GLY A 38 5.45 5.67 19.80
C GLY A 38 4.06 6.05 19.28
N GLN A 39 3.95 6.89 18.25
CA GLN A 39 2.67 7.19 17.62
C GLN A 39 2.13 5.96 16.87
N ILE A 40 0.81 5.83 16.86
CA ILE A 40 0.12 4.75 16.14
C ILE A 40 -0.93 5.40 15.24
N HIS A 41 -0.86 5.08 13.95
CA HIS A 41 -1.85 5.48 12.96
C HIS A 41 -2.59 4.25 12.43
N SER A 42 -3.75 4.47 11.83
CA SER A 42 -4.53 3.42 11.19
C SER A 42 -5.08 3.88 9.85
N GLN A 43 -5.25 2.93 8.95
CA GLN A 43 -5.93 3.11 7.68
C GLN A 43 -6.96 1.99 7.51
N THR A 44 -8.22 2.35 7.37
CA THR A 44 -9.28 1.41 7.04
C THR A 44 -9.28 1.13 5.54
N LYS A 45 -9.45 -0.14 5.17
CA LYS A 45 -9.62 -0.54 3.77
C LYS A 45 -10.83 0.17 3.16
N ILE A 46 -10.60 0.88 2.06
CA ILE A 46 -11.66 1.65 1.39
C ILE A 46 -12.55 0.72 0.54
N HIS A 47 -11.92 -0.26 -0.12
CA HIS A 47 -12.58 -1.15 -1.07
C HIS A 47 -12.54 -2.61 -0.59
N PRO A 48 -13.46 -3.06 0.31
CA PRO A 48 -13.59 -4.49 0.59
C PRO A 48 -13.92 -5.27 -0.67
N THR A 49 -13.28 -6.44 -0.85
CA THR A 49 -13.59 -7.32 -1.97
C THR A 49 -15.01 -7.88 -1.87
N PRO A 50 -15.62 -8.38 -2.98
CA PRO A 50 -16.89 -9.07 -2.91
C PRO A 50 -16.92 -10.21 -1.88
N ASN A 51 -15.84 -11.01 -1.80
CA ASN A 51 -15.72 -12.11 -0.84
C ASN A 51 -15.66 -11.62 0.61
N GLU A 52 -14.89 -10.57 0.90
CA GLU A 52 -14.85 -9.99 2.24
C GLU A 52 -16.21 -9.45 2.68
N ARG A 53 -16.96 -8.84 1.76
CA ARG A 53 -18.34 -8.40 2.04
C ARG A 53 -19.30 -9.58 2.28
N TYR A 54 -19.17 -10.61 1.48
CA TYR A 54 -20.04 -11.77 1.57
C TYR A 54 -19.79 -12.63 2.81
N TRP A 55 -18.50 -13.02 3.03
CA TRP A 55 -18.14 -13.97 4.09
C TRP A 55 -17.99 -13.30 5.46
N TRP A 56 -17.52 -12.07 5.52
CA TRP A 56 -17.16 -11.41 6.77
C TRP A 56 -17.96 -10.12 7.03
N ASN A 57 -18.90 -9.78 6.17
CA ASN A 57 -19.68 -8.54 6.25
C ASN A 57 -18.81 -7.28 6.45
N LEU A 58 -17.64 -7.24 5.80
CA LEU A 58 -16.72 -6.10 5.89
C LEU A 58 -17.30 -4.89 5.19
N GLN A 59 -17.23 -3.75 5.87
CA GLN A 59 -17.58 -2.44 5.33
C GLN A 59 -16.32 -1.63 5.00
N GLY A 60 -16.40 -0.80 3.98
CA GLY A 60 -15.33 0.12 3.60
C GLY A 60 -15.18 1.28 4.57
N GLY A 61 -13.98 1.86 4.61
CA GLY A 61 -13.74 3.13 5.27
C GLY A 61 -14.12 4.31 4.38
N ASP A 62 -14.19 5.48 4.98
CA ASP A 62 -14.63 6.72 4.33
C ASP A 62 -13.48 7.70 4.11
N GLU A 63 -12.30 7.41 4.63
CA GLU A 63 -11.17 8.33 4.61
C GLU A 63 -9.85 7.61 4.29
N ALA A 64 -9.01 8.27 3.47
CA ALA A 64 -7.63 7.87 3.23
C ALA A 64 -6.72 9.07 3.39
N LYS A 65 -5.74 8.95 4.29
CA LYS A 65 -4.80 10.02 4.62
C LYS A 65 -3.35 9.58 4.46
N ALA A 66 -2.53 10.49 3.92
CA ALA A 66 -1.10 10.35 4.01
C ALA A 66 -0.64 10.49 5.47
N ILE A 67 0.26 9.62 5.89
CA ILE A 67 0.83 9.58 7.25
C ILE A 67 2.23 10.16 7.18
N MET A 68 2.49 11.19 7.98
CA MET A 68 3.82 11.77 8.10
C MET A 68 4.70 10.90 8.99
N THR A 69 5.85 10.51 8.47
CA THR A 69 6.87 9.78 9.22
C THR A 69 8.21 10.52 9.12
N ASP A 70 9.14 10.20 9.98
CA ASP A 70 10.49 10.73 9.91
C ASP A 70 11.33 10.15 8.75
N CYS A 71 10.81 9.11 8.07
CA CYS A 71 11.37 8.55 6.83
C CYS A 71 10.65 9.10 5.57
N GLY A 72 9.83 10.14 5.72
CA GLY A 72 9.00 10.74 4.68
C GLY A 72 7.53 10.38 4.78
N PRO A 73 6.67 11.06 4.02
CA PRO A 73 5.24 10.81 4.00
C PRO A 73 4.91 9.50 3.27
N ILE A 74 4.03 8.71 3.87
CA ILE A 74 3.62 7.41 3.36
C ILE A 74 2.10 7.34 3.17
N GLY A 75 1.65 6.41 2.33
CA GLY A 75 0.25 6.02 2.22
C GLY A 75 0.10 4.51 2.43
N VAL A 76 -1.06 4.08 2.91
CA VAL A 76 -1.39 2.66 3.04
C VAL A 76 -2.63 2.35 2.22
N MET A 77 -2.54 1.32 1.39
CA MET A 77 -3.64 0.79 0.58
C MET A 77 -3.73 -0.72 0.83
N ILE A 78 -4.88 -1.22 1.24
CA ILE A 78 -4.99 -2.62 1.64
C ILE A 78 -5.44 -3.47 0.45
N CYS A 79 -4.51 -4.30 -0.09
CA CYS A 79 -4.81 -5.33 -1.09
C CYS A 79 -5.57 -4.76 -2.31
N TYR A 80 -6.88 -5.00 -2.41
CA TYR A 80 -7.76 -4.55 -3.49
C TYR A 80 -7.75 -3.03 -3.70
N ASP A 81 -7.46 -2.23 -2.66
CA ASP A 81 -7.30 -0.78 -2.78
C ASP A 81 -6.26 -0.38 -3.83
N ALA A 82 -5.22 -1.19 -4.03
CA ALA A 82 -4.19 -0.93 -5.04
C ALA A 82 -4.71 -1.01 -6.48
N GLU A 83 -5.85 -1.66 -6.72
CA GLU A 83 -6.46 -1.77 -8.04
C GLU A 83 -7.21 -0.48 -8.46
N PHE A 84 -7.38 0.49 -7.54
CA PHE A 84 -8.06 1.76 -7.77
C PHE A 84 -7.05 2.91 -7.89
N PRO A 85 -6.78 3.41 -9.12
CA PRO A 85 -5.78 4.47 -9.33
C PRO A 85 -6.12 5.78 -8.62
N GLU A 86 -7.39 6.04 -8.42
CA GLU A 86 -7.91 7.23 -7.75
C GLU A 86 -7.40 7.35 -6.32
N LEU A 87 -7.39 6.23 -5.58
CA LEU A 87 -6.95 6.20 -4.19
C LEU A 87 -5.45 6.46 -4.06
N ALA A 88 -4.64 5.82 -4.91
CA ALA A 88 -3.20 6.05 -4.94
C ALA A 88 -2.88 7.51 -5.27
N ARG A 89 -3.57 8.06 -6.27
CA ARG A 89 -3.43 9.46 -6.67
C ARG A 89 -3.79 10.40 -5.52
N HIS A 90 -4.88 10.15 -4.83
CA HIS A 90 -5.31 10.94 -3.69
C HIS A 90 -4.26 10.96 -2.56
N LEU A 91 -3.66 9.82 -2.24
CA LEU A 91 -2.60 9.74 -1.23
C LEU A 91 -1.33 10.48 -1.67
N VAL A 92 -0.95 10.36 -2.95
CA VAL A 92 0.23 11.04 -3.50
C VAL A 92 0.00 12.55 -3.60
N ASP A 93 -1.20 13.00 -3.94
CA ASP A 93 -1.56 14.44 -3.94
C ASP A 93 -1.52 15.06 -2.52
N GLN A 94 -1.68 14.25 -1.47
CA GLN A 94 -1.42 14.63 -0.07
C GLN A 94 0.06 14.57 0.31
N GLY A 95 0.94 14.19 -0.61
CA GLY A 95 2.39 14.17 -0.43
C GLY A 95 3.01 12.78 -0.22
N ALA A 96 2.24 11.68 -0.20
CA ALA A 96 2.80 10.35 -0.03
C ALA A 96 3.87 10.05 -1.10
N MET A 97 5.03 9.61 -0.65
CA MET A 97 6.16 9.24 -1.51
C MET A 97 6.38 7.72 -1.55
N ILE A 98 5.90 7.00 -0.55
CA ILE A 98 5.93 5.54 -0.47
C ILE A 98 4.52 5.06 -0.16
N LEU A 99 4.00 4.16 -1.00
CA LEU A 99 2.71 3.50 -0.78
C LEU A 99 2.97 2.06 -0.32
N PHE A 100 2.39 1.69 0.83
CA PHE A 100 2.48 0.34 1.37
C PHE A 100 1.19 -0.43 1.09
N VAL A 101 1.34 -1.64 0.56
CA VAL A 101 0.23 -2.49 0.15
C VAL A 101 0.34 -3.86 0.83
N PRO A 102 -0.13 -4.00 2.08
CA PRO A 102 -0.32 -5.31 2.66
C PRO A 102 -1.46 -6.02 1.91
N PHE A 103 -1.26 -7.30 1.54
CA PHE A 103 -2.26 -8.02 0.77
C PHE A 103 -2.32 -9.52 1.11
N CYS A 104 -3.49 -10.09 0.85
CA CYS A 104 -3.75 -11.52 0.91
C CYS A 104 -4.50 -11.92 -0.36
N THR A 105 -3.95 -12.83 -1.12
CA THR A 105 -4.55 -13.37 -2.35
C THR A 105 -4.45 -14.89 -2.34
N ASP A 106 -5.48 -15.54 -2.82
CA ASP A 106 -5.64 -17.01 -2.83
C ASP A 106 -4.99 -17.65 -4.06
N GLU A 107 -5.06 -16.99 -5.20
CA GLU A 107 -4.58 -17.50 -6.47
C GLU A 107 -3.63 -16.53 -7.18
N ARG A 108 -2.85 -17.10 -8.11
CA ARG A 108 -1.88 -16.34 -8.89
C ARG A 108 -2.49 -15.15 -9.62
N GLN A 109 -3.69 -15.30 -10.20
CA GLN A 109 -4.35 -14.19 -10.89
C GLN A 109 -4.73 -13.04 -9.93
N GLY A 110 -5.15 -13.33 -8.71
CA GLY A 110 -5.41 -12.34 -7.67
C GLY A 110 -4.14 -11.56 -7.33
N TYR A 111 -3.06 -12.30 -7.08
CA TYR A 111 -1.74 -11.71 -6.87
C TYR A 111 -1.29 -10.83 -8.06
N LEU A 112 -1.43 -11.30 -9.30
CA LEU A 112 -1.00 -10.55 -10.47
C LEU A 112 -1.78 -9.24 -10.65
N ARG A 113 -3.08 -9.19 -10.31
CA ARG A 113 -3.82 -7.92 -10.29
C ARG A 113 -3.19 -6.92 -9.31
N VAL A 114 -2.95 -7.35 -8.06
CA VAL A 114 -2.30 -6.49 -7.06
C VAL A 114 -0.92 -6.04 -7.53
N ARG A 115 -0.11 -6.96 -8.06
CA ARG A 115 1.24 -6.66 -8.54
C ARG A 115 1.23 -5.64 -9.68
N TYR A 116 0.50 -5.92 -10.75
CA TYR A 116 0.48 -5.05 -11.93
C TYR A 116 -0.07 -3.67 -11.61
N CYS A 117 -1.13 -3.61 -10.80
CA CYS A 117 -1.65 -2.34 -10.34
C CYS A 117 -0.64 -1.61 -9.46
N SER A 118 0.03 -2.26 -8.53
CA SER A 118 1.07 -1.66 -7.69
C SER A 118 2.24 -1.10 -8.52
N GLN A 119 2.69 -1.82 -9.54
CA GLN A 119 3.71 -1.32 -10.48
C GLN A 119 3.20 -0.09 -11.26
N ALA A 120 1.95 -0.12 -11.74
CA ALA A 120 1.34 1.03 -12.39
C ALA A 120 1.27 2.25 -11.45
N ARG A 121 0.92 2.06 -10.16
CA ARG A 121 0.92 3.13 -9.16
C ARG A 121 2.30 3.75 -8.98
N ALA A 122 3.35 2.93 -8.97
CA ALA A 122 4.73 3.43 -8.87
C ALA A 122 5.12 4.30 -10.08
N VAL A 123 4.77 3.88 -11.29
CA VAL A 123 5.09 4.59 -12.53
C VAL A 123 4.29 5.89 -12.65
N GLU A 124 2.96 5.81 -12.59
CA GLU A 124 2.08 6.94 -12.87
C GLU A 124 2.10 8.03 -11.79
N ASN A 125 2.48 7.66 -10.55
CA ASN A 125 2.59 8.59 -9.42
C ASN A 125 4.04 8.98 -9.11
N GLN A 126 5.01 8.44 -9.82
CA GLN A 126 6.43 8.62 -9.54
C GLN A 126 6.72 8.50 -8.03
N CYS A 127 6.33 7.36 -7.44
CA CYS A 127 6.50 7.02 -6.03
C CYS A 127 7.03 5.60 -5.89
N TYR A 128 7.49 5.24 -4.69
CA TYR A 128 7.76 3.84 -4.37
C TYR A 128 6.47 3.13 -3.95
N VAL A 129 6.36 1.85 -4.29
CA VAL A 129 5.27 0.99 -3.82
C VAL A 129 5.86 -0.28 -3.22
N VAL A 130 5.53 -0.55 -1.97
CA VAL A 130 5.99 -1.71 -1.22
C VAL A 130 4.81 -2.65 -0.99
N THR A 131 4.86 -3.83 -1.60
CA THR A 131 3.84 -4.86 -1.42
C THR A 131 4.33 -5.94 -0.46
N SER A 132 3.49 -6.33 0.50
CA SER A 132 3.77 -7.42 1.43
C SER A 132 2.60 -8.39 1.44
N GLY A 133 2.82 -9.59 0.90
CA GLY A 133 1.81 -10.62 0.71
C GLY A 133 1.89 -11.74 1.73
N VAL A 134 0.73 -12.22 2.15
CA VAL A 134 0.63 -13.40 3.01
C VAL A 134 1.00 -14.65 2.23
N VAL A 135 1.84 -15.49 2.81
CA VAL A 135 2.18 -16.84 2.31
C VAL A 135 1.84 -17.90 3.36
N GLY A 136 1.80 -19.16 2.95
CA GLY A 136 1.32 -20.25 3.78
C GLY A 136 -0.20 -20.38 3.71
N ASN A 137 -0.78 -21.20 4.58
CA ASN A 137 -2.21 -21.50 4.58
C ASN A 137 -2.75 -21.40 6.00
N ILE A 138 -3.97 -20.92 6.16
CA ILE A 138 -4.69 -20.89 7.44
C ILE A 138 -5.90 -21.82 7.32
N PRO A 139 -5.74 -23.12 7.57
CA PRO A 139 -6.80 -24.09 7.39
C PRO A 139 -7.98 -23.77 8.33
N ASN A 140 -9.20 -24.03 7.84
CA ASN A 140 -10.47 -23.77 8.55
C ASN A 140 -10.81 -22.29 8.79
N VAL A 141 -10.13 -21.35 8.11
CA VAL A 141 -10.56 -19.96 8.04
C VAL A 141 -11.09 -19.72 6.64
N GLU A 142 -12.38 -19.51 6.53
CA GLU A 142 -13.05 -19.27 5.25
C GLU A 142 -12.44 -18.08 4.52
N ASN A 143 -12.15 -18.25 3.23
CA ASN A 143 -11.52 -17.23 2.38
C ASN A 143 -10.06 -16.88 2.76
N MET A 144 -9.39 -17.70 3.60
CA MET A 144 -7.95 -17.57 3.97
C MET A 144 -7.25 -18.95 4.06
N ASP A 145 -7.84 -19.97 3.50
CA ASP A 145 -7.33 -21.33 3.54
C ASP A 145 -6.18 -21.59 2.56
N ILE A 146 -6.09 -20.80 1.49
CA ILE A 146 -5.03 -20.86 0.48
C ILE A 146 -4.46 -19.48 0.26
N HIS A 147 -3.13 -19.37 0.07
CA HIS A 147 -2.46 -18.11 -0.26
C HIS A 147 -1.48 -18.30 -1.42
N TYR A 148 -1.42 -17.25 -2.27
CA TYR A 148 -0.39 -17.11 -3.29
C TYR A 148 0.13 -15.67 -3.29
N ALA A 149 1.42 -15.47 -3.03
CA ALA A 149 2.03 -14.15 -3.04
C ALA A 149 3.51 -14.16 -3.42
N GLU A 150 3.96 -13.03 -3.96
CA GLU A 150 5.34 -12.55 -3.99
C GLU A 150 5.33 -11.13 -3.44
N SER A 151 6.11 -10.88 -2.41
CA SER A 151 6.30 -9.52 -1.90
C SER A 151 7.28 -8.76 -2.78
N GLY A 152 7.08 -7.45 -2.95
CA GLY A 152 7.91 -6.67 -3.87
C GLY A 152 8.06 -5.22 -3.48
N ILE A 153 9.13 -4.60 -3.94
CA ILE A 153 9.43 -3.17 -3.82
C ILE A 153 9.55 -2.61 -5.22
N PHE A 154 8.61 -1.77 -5.60
CA PHE A 154 8.49 -1.22 -6.95
C PHE A 154 8.86 0.26 -6.98
N THR A 155 9.44 0.67 -8.10
CA THR A 155 9.95 2.02 -8.35
C THR A 155 9.34 2.58 -9.64
N PRO A 156 9.44 3.89 -9.88
CA PRO A 156 9.26 4.41 -11.24
C PRO A 156 10.23 3.73 -12.22
N CYS A 157 9.86 3.73 -13.52
CA CYS A 157 10.74 3.27 -14.60
C CYS A 157 11.47 4.48 -15.22
N ASP A 158 12.56 4.93 -14.61
CA ASP A 158 13.39 6.04 -15.09
C ASP A 158 14.86 5.84 -14.67
N PHE A 159 15.77 6.68 -15.13
CA PHE A 159 17.23 6.49 -15.01
C PHE A 159 17.77 6.29 -13.59
N ALA A 160 17.16 6.91 -12.59
CA ALA A 160 17.58 6.75 -11.20
C ALA A 160 17.18 5.39 -10.58
N PHE A 161 16.34 4.60 -11.26
CA PHE A 161 15.72 3.39 -10.72
C PHE A 161 16.08 2.15 -11.53
N ALA A 162 15.67 0.97 -11.02
CA ALA A 162 15.78 -0.27 -11.77
C ALA A 162 15.00 -0.17 -13.10
N ARG A 163 15.55 -0.70 -14.19
CA ARG A 163 15.00 -0.53 -15.55
C ARG A 163 13.61 -1.11 -15.72
N ASP A 164 13.30 -2.16 -14.97
CA ASP A 164 12.00 -2.84 -14.95
C ASP A 164 11.07 -2.33 -13.83
N GLY A 165 11.51 -1.32 -13.06
CA GLY A 165 10.76 -0.78 -11.94
C GLY A 165 10.69 -1.71 -10.73
N ILE A 166 11.61 -2.69 -10.60
CA ILE A 166 11.63 -3.66 -9.49
C ILE A 166 12.93 -3.49 -8.71
N ALA A 167 12.86 -2.90 -7.52
CA ALA A 167 14.01 -2.80 -6.62
C ALA A 167 14.29 -4.12 -5.91
N ALA A 168 13.25 -4.84 -5.51
CA ALA A 168 13.35 -6.18 -4.92
C ALA A 168 12.03 -6.94 -5.12
N ILE A 169 12.13 -8.27 -5.20
CA ILE A 169 10.99 -9.19 -5.24
C ILE A 169 11.38 -10.51 -4.58
N THR A 170 10.45 -11.10 -3.82
CA THR A 170 10.65 -12.42 -3.20
C THR A 170 10.31 -13.55 -4.16
N PRO A 171 10.86 -14.75 -3.97
CA PRO A 171 10.33 -15.95 -4.62
C PRO A 171 8.86 -16.18 -4.28
N SER A 172 8.13 -16.81 -5.20
CA SER A 172 6.70 -17.14 -4.99
C SER A 172 6.51 -18.03 -3.77
N ASN A 173 5.51 -17.70 -2.96
CA ASN A 173 5.06 -18.50 -1.81
C ASN A 173 6.17 -18.89 -0.82
N THR A 174 7.19 -18.07 -0.70
CA THR A 174 8.31 -18.32 0.21
C THR A 174 8.26 -17.32 1.37
N GLU A 175 8.28 -17.84 2.60
CA GLU A 175 8.46 -17.02 3.80
C GLU A 175 9.87 -16.44 3.82
N THR A 176 9.99 -15.17 3.50
CA THR A 176 11.28 -14.47 3.38
C THR A 176 11.09 -12.96 3.48
N VAL A 177 12.20 -12.22 3.48
CA VAL A 177 12.23 -10.76 3.56
C VAL A 177 12.90 -10.19 2.31
N ALA A 178 12.28 -9.18 1.68
CA ALA A 178 12.90 -8.36 0.65
C ALA A 178 13.47 -7.08 1.26
N PHE A 179 14.61 -6.63 0.75
CA PHE A 179 15.30 -5.42 1.19
C PHE A 179 15.59 -4.53 -0.01
N ALA A 180 15.44 -3.21 0.15
CA ALA A 180 15.92 -2.21 -0.79
C ALA A 180 16.17 -0.88 -0.07
N ASP A 181 17.16 -0.13 -0.55
CA ASP A 181 17.38 1.25 -0.17
C ASP A 181 16.52 2.16 -1.04
N LEU A 182 15.64 2.95 -0.41
CA LEU A 182 14.73 3.88 -1.08
C LEU A 182 15.15 5.32 -0.80
N ARG A 183 15.64 6.00 -1.84
CA ARG A 183 16.08 7.39 -1.74
C ARG A 183 14.97 8.32 -2.21
N LEU A 184 14.44 9.12 -1.32
CA LEU A 184 13.36 10.07 -1.65
C LEU A 184 13.85 11.18 -2.58
N GLU A 185 15.14 11.53 -2.51
CA GLU A 185 15.76 12.50 -3.41
C GLU A 185 15.67 12.07 -4.87
N ASP A 186 15.80 10.76 -5.16
CA ASP A 186 15.70 10.23 -6.52
C ASP A 186 14.27 10.40 -7.07
N LEU A 187 13.23 10.24 -6.22
CA LEU A 187 11.85 10.55 -6.61
C LEU A 187 11.65 12.04 -6.91
N ILE A 188 12.19 12.92 -6.06
CA ILE A 188 12.09 14.38 -6.25
C ILE A 188 12.77 14.76 -7.57
N MET A 189 13.94 14.20 -7.83
CA MET A 189 14.67 14.44 -9.09
C MET A 189 13.87 13.95 -10.30
N ALA A 190 13.33 12.72 -10.25
CA ALA A 190 12.53 12.15 -11.33
C ALA A 190 11.25 12.96 -11.61
N ARG A 191 10.56 13.42 -10.57
CA ARG A 191 9.37 14.27 -10.68
C ARG A 191 9.65 15.63 -11.33
N ASN A 192 10.86 16.17 -11.14
CA ASN A 192 11.22 17.50 -11.65
C ASN A 192 11.90 17.47 -13.02
N SER A 193 12.75 16.46 -13.28
CA SER A 193 13.66 16.41 -14.43
C SER A 193 13.91 15.01 -14.98
N GLY A 194 13.03 14.04 -14.69
CA GLY A 194 13.09 12.71 -15.29
C GLY A 194 12.83 12.70 -16.79
N THR A 195 12.96 11.54 -17.42
CA THR A 195 12.67 11.38 -18.86
C THR A 195 11.21 11.61 -19.19
N VAL A 196 10.35 11.39 -18.20
CA VAL A 196 8.92 11.75 -18.19
C VAL A 196 8.58 12.32 -16.81
N THR A 197 7.62 13.24 -16.75
CA THR A 197 7.22 13.93 -15.52
C THR A 197 5.73 13.72 -15.24
N ASN A 198 5.32 12.44 -15.08
CA ASN A 198 3.93 12.01 -15.03
C ASN A 198 3.04 12.83 -14.07
N LEU A 199 3.54 13.19 -12.89
CA LEU A 199 2.78 14.00 -11.94
C LEU A 199 2.62 15.45 -12.41
N LYS A 200 3.69 16.03 -12.98
CA LYS A 200 3.72 17.44 -13.43
C LYS A 200 2.95 17.65 -14.73
N ASP A 201 2.94 16.64 -15.62
CA ASP A 201 2.36 16.73 -16.95
C ASP A 201 0.86 16.41 -16.95
N ARG A 202 0.23 16.27 -15.77
CA ARG A 202 -1.22 16.10 -15.67
C ARG A 202 -1.94 17.29 -16.26
N ARG A 203 -3.03 17.00 -16.95
CA ARG A 203 -3.87 18.02 -17.59
C ARG A 203 -4.97 18.47 -16.63
N ASP A 204 -4.55 19.10 -15.51
CA ASP A 204 -5.46 19.62 -14.48
C ASP A 204 -6.39 20.73 -15.04
N ASP A 205 -6.07 21.23 -16.23
CA ASP A 205 -6.92 22.11 -17.02
C ASP A 205 -8.09 21.38 -17.71
N LEU A 206 -8.01 20.08 -17.90
CA LEU A 206 -9.02 19.27 -18.58
C LEU A 206 -9.81 18.35 -17.64
N TYR A 207 -9.16 17.83 -16.60
CA TYR A 207 -9.79 16.94 -15.63
C TYR A 207 -9.17 17.10 -14.25
N THR A 208 -9.98 16.88 -13.22
CA THR A 208 -9.54 16.86 -11.82
C THR A 208 -10.08 15.63 -11.12
N LEU A 209 -9.30 15.11 -10.18
CA LEU A 209 -9.74 14.09 -9.24
C LEU A 209 -10.03 14.76 -7.90
N SER A 210 -11.22 14.59 -7.37
CA SER A 210 -11.57 15.08 -6.02
C SER A 210 -12.18 13.96 -5.19
N PHE A 211 -11.72 13.81 -3.96
CA PHE A 211 -12.41 13.02 -2.95
C PHE A 211 -13.57 13.84 -2.39
N LYS A 212 -14.73 13.21 -2.23
CA LYS A 212 -15.85 13.86 -1.54
C LYS A 212 -15.53 13.89 -0.05
N GLU A 213 -15.81 15.01 0.61
CA GLU A 213 -15.79 15.02 2.06
C GLU A 213 -16.84 14.06 2.60
N PRO A 214 -16.56 13.34 3.71
CA PRO A 214 -17.55 12.51 4.36
C PRO A 214 -18.81 13.35 4.64
N SER A 215 -19.96 12.83 4.27
CA SER A 215 -21.23 13.47 4.65
C SER A 215 -21.33 13.49 6.17
N ALA A 216 -21.50 14.70 6.73
CA ALA A 216 -21.67 14.92 8.16
C ALA A 216 -22.87 14.14 8.75
#